data_822887f9afe04c7c3dcf9d7272aad2bc
#
_entry.id   822887f9afe04c7c3dcf9d7272aad2bc
#
_cell.length_a   1.000
_cell.length_b   1.000
_cell.length_c   1.000
_cell.angle_alpha   90.00
_cell.angle_beta   90.00
_cell.angle_gamma   90.00
#
_symmetry.space_group_name_H-M   'P 1'
#
loop_
_entity.id
_entity.type
_entity.pdbx_description
1 polymer ?
#
loop_
_entity_poly.entity_id
_entity_poly.type
_entity_poly.pdbx_seq_one_letter_code
_entity_poly.pdbx_strand_id
1 'polypeptide(L)'
;MSEDTLPSPRRREFLGRVAAGAVALGLSTKIPSAFAAETAKHSDQTPSDKWLSAITGKHRQVFDAPNHENGWGLLHVRNYLNTLRDTYHVTKPDVTAVVSIYGLGTMLAFNDDMWKKYGLGGASKVMDGSNAPATANVFYKAPAGAQSLSISGTPIPIPADASISALQERGALFILCNNAFNVWMGLLGGGDATKSAALRKEFEANMVPGVYLVPAMVVAISQAQKAGCTYMYV
;
A
#
# COMPACT_ATOMS: atom_id res chain seq x y z
N MET A 1 49.58 -14.54 26.60
CA MET A 1 48.87 -14.28 25.37
C MET A 1 47.82 -13.24 25.70
N SER A 2 48.10 -11.98 25.39
CA SER A 2 47.23 -10.84 25.64
C SER A 2 46.40 -10.59 24.40
N GLU A 3 45.07 -10.66 24.55
CA GLU A 3 44.10 -10.29 23.49
C GLU A 3 44.08 -8.76 23.35
N ASP A 4 44.57 -8.28 22.22
CA ASP A 4 44.43 -6.89 21.79
C ASP A 4 42.97 -6.65 21.35
N THR A 5 42.14 -6.08 22.23
CA THR A 5 40.84 -5.56 21.88
C THR A 5 40.95 -4.22 21.19
N LEU A 6 40.72 -4.17 19.87
CA LEU A 6 40.65 -2.93 19.12
C LEU A 6 39.46 -2.06 19.61
N PRO A 7 39.68 -0.78 19.92
CA PRO A 7 38.61 0.09 20.37
C PRO A 7 37.64 0.41 19.22
N SER A 8 36.33 0.24 19.45
CA SER A 8 35.29 0.61 18.50
C SER A 8 35.23 2.13 18.28
N PRO A 9 35.19 2.63 17.04
CA PRO A 9 35.16 4.06 16.76
C PRO A 9 33.85 4.67 17.28
N ARG A 10 33.99 5.80 17.99
CA ARG A 10 32.83 6.55 18.51
C ARG A 10 31.98 7.07 17.33
N ARG A 11 30.63 7.02 17.45
CA ARG A 11 29.66 7.44 16.40
C ARG A 11 29.98 8.79 15.74
N ARG A 12 30.57 9.74 16.50
CA ARG A 12 30.98 11.06 15.98
C ARG A 12 32.14 10.99 14.99
N GLU A 13 33.09 10.09 15.19
CA GLU A 13 34.27 9.93 14.28
C GLU A 13 33.84 9.24 12.97
N PHE A 14 32.89 8.34 13.02
CA PHE A 14 32.32 7.71 11.82
C PHE A 14 31.62 8.74 10.91
N LEU A 15 30.80 9.61 11.47
CA LEU A 15 30.09 10.66 10.72
C LEU A 15 31.08 11.70 10.15
N GLY A 16 32.16 12.04 10.88
CA GLY A 16 33.20 12.92 10.38
C GLY A 16 33.97 12.35 9.19
N ARG A 17 34.22 11.04 9.18
CA ARG A 17 34.93 10.37 8.07
C ARG A 17 34.06 10.21 6.81
N VAL A 18 32.77 10.01 6.98
CA VAL A 18 31.79 9.99 5.84
C VAL A 18 31.68 11.36 5.19
N ALA A 19 31.66 12.44 5.98
CA ALA A 19 31.60 13.80 5.45
C ALA A 19 32.93 14.19 4.73
N ALA A 20 34.06 13.78 5.24
CA ALA A 20 35.37 14.05 4.59
C ALA A 20 35.56 13.23 3.29
N GLY A 21 35.03 12.01 3.22
CA GLY A 21 35.10 11.17 2.02
C GLY A 21 34.29 11.72 0.85
N ALA A 22 33.15 12.38 1.12
CA ALA A 22 32.30 12.99 0.08
C ALA A 22 32.94 14.20 -0.60
N VAL A 23 33.80 14.93 0.12
CA VAL A 23 34.54 16.08 -0.42
C VAL A 23 35.73 15.63 -1.27
N ALA A 24 36.35 14.48 -0.95
CA ALA A 24 37.52 13.97 -1.65
C ALA A 24 37.20 13.37 -3.05
N LEU A 25 35.94 13.07 -3.35
CA LEU A 25 35.52 12.48 -4.63
C LEU A 25 35.10 13.51 -5.70
N GLY A 26 35.32 14.82 -5.47
CA GLY A 26 35.15 15.85 -6.50
C GLY A 26 33.72 15.95 -7.08
N LEU A 27 32.73 15.40 -6.40
CA LEU A 27 31.32 15.51 -6.78
C LEU A 27 30.78 16.88 -6.36
N SER A 28 31.26 17.94 -7.01
CA SER A 28 30.52 19.21 -7.04
C SER A 28 29.32 19.03 -7.95
N THR A 29 28.35 18.27 -7.51
CA THR A 29 27.02 18.30 -8.12
C THR A 29 26.40 19.62 -7.72
N LYS A 30 26.27 20.55 -8.69
CA LYS A 30 25.22 21.55 -8.62
C LYS A 30 23.92 20.77 -8.51
N ILE A 31 23.45 20.53 -7.28
CA ILE A 31 22.09 20.08 -7.05
C ILE A 31 21.21 21.16 -7.64
N PRO A 32 20.39 20.86 -8.67
CA PRO A 32 19.47 21.85 -9.19
C PRO A 32 18.63 22.35 -8.01
N SER A 33 18.48 23.65 -7.85
CA SER A 33 17.70 24.30 -6.81
C SER A 33 16.20 23.96 -6.84
N ALA A 34 15.77 23.08 -7.74
CA ALA A 34 14.46 22.46 -7.77
C ALA A 34 14.19 21.53 -6.56
N PHE A 35 15.21 21.18 -5.77
CA PHE A 35 15.07 20.49 -4.48
C PHE A 35 15.20 21.45 -3.26
N ALA A 36 15.44 22.72 -3.46
CA ALA A 36 15.18 23.70 -2.42
C ALA A 36 13.66 23.76 -2.26
N ALA A 37 13.16 22.93 -1.37
CA ALA A 37 11.76 22.89 -1.01
C ALA A 37 11.31 24.33 -0.73
N GLU A 38 10.40 24.81 -1.56
CA GLU A 38 9.43 25.79 -1.17
C GLU A 38 8.88 25.29 0.18
N THR A 39 9.26 25.96 1.26
CA THR A 39 8.59 25.83 2.55
C THR A 39 7.22 26.47 2.37
N ALA A 40 6.39 25.84 1.57
CA ALA A 40 4.98 26.11 1.52
C ALA A 40 4.50 26.01 2.98
N LYS A 41 3.95 27.10 3.51
CA LYS A 41 3.21 27.08 4.75
C LYS A 41 2.24 25.91 4.62
N HIS A 42 2.50 24.82 5.33
CA HIS A 42 1.61 23.68 5.39
C HIS A 42 0.28 24.20 5.94
N SER A 43 -0.72 24.31 5.08
CA SER A 43 -2.08 24.15 5.54
C SER A 43 -2.13 22.73 6.08
N ASP A 44 -2.55 22.53 7.31
CA ASP A 44 -2.48 21.27 8.06
C ASP A 44 -3.15 20.07 7.38
N GLN A 45 -3.78 20.26 6.21
CA GLN A 45 -4.31 19.18 5.35
C GLN A 45 -4.14 19.54 3.88
N THR A 46 -3.35 18.73 3.16
CA THR A 46 -3.31 18.77 1.70
C THR A 46 -4.55 18.03 1.13
N PRO A 47 -4.97 18.31 -0.13
CA PRO A 47 -6.04 17.54 -0.77
C PRO A 47 -5.82 16.01 -0.75
N SER A 48 -4.56 15.58 -0.71
CA SER A 48 -4.15 14.17 -0.59
C SER A 48 -4.38 13.58 0.80
N ASP A 49 -4.70 14.38 1.82
CA ASP A 49 -4.89 13.93 3.20
C ASP A 49 -6.38 13.79 3.58
N LYS A 50 -7.30 13.99 2.62
CA LYS A 50 -8.75 13.86 2.84
C LYS A 50 -9.16 12.52 3.46
N TRP A 51 -8.42 11.46 3.17
CA TRP A 51 -8.65 10.14 3.75
C TRP A 51 -8.47 10.11 5.28
N LEU A 52 -7.65 11.00 5.84
CA LEU A 52 -7.44 11.09 7.29
C LEU A 52 -8.73 11.48 8.03
N SER A 53 -9.56 12.32 7.43
CA SER A 53 -10.87 12.68 8.00
C SER A 53 -11.87 11.53 8.03
N ALA A 54 -11.63 10.48 7.24
CA ALA A 54 -12.44 9.26 7.24
C ALA A 54 -12.00 8.26 8.32
N ILE A 55 -10.87 8.49 9.00
CA ILE A 55 -10.44 7.70 10.15
C ILE A 55 -11.29 8.13 11.35
N THR A 56 -12.34 7.37 11.61
CA THR A 56 -13.31 7.64 12.69
C THR A 56 -13.33 6.51 13.72
N GLY A 57 -14.12 6.71 14.79
CA GLY A 57 -14.30 5.70 15.83
C GLY A 57 -13.13 5.60 16.81
N LYS A 58 -13.23 4.64 17.72
CA LYS A 58 -12.24 4.39 18.79
C LYS A 58 -11.29 3.24 18.47
N HIS A 59 -11.74 2.31 17.62
CA HIS A 59 -10.99 1.12 17.22
C HIS A 59 -10.39 1.34 15.85
N ARG A 60 -9.09 1.66 15.80
CA ARG A 60 -8.38 2.07 14.58
C ARG A 60 -7.13 1.24 14.39
N GLN A 61 -6.97 0.64 13.22
CA GLN A 61 -5.79 -0.15 12.90
C GLN A 61 -5.37 0.05 11.44
N VAL A 62 -4.06 0.16 11.21
CA VAL A 62 -3.45 0.06 9.89
C VAL A 62 -3.07 -1.38 9.63
N PHE A 63 -3.52 -1.91 8.51
CA PHE A 63 -3.08 -3.17 7.92
C PHE A 63 -2.12 -2.85 6.78
N ASP A 64 -0.85 -3.14 7.00
CA ASP A 64 0.20 -2.87 6.03
C ASP A 64 0.40 -4.07 5.13
N ALA A 65 -0.16 -3.97 3.90
CA ALA A 65 -0.19 -5.04 2.90
C ALA A 65 0.62 -4.64 1.64
N PRO A 66 1.95 -4.83 1.61
CA PRO A 66 2.78 -4.47 0.45
C PRO A 66 2.46 -5.34 -0.78
N ASN A 67 1.90 -6.52 -0.57
CA ASN A 67 1.52 -7.44 -1.62
C ASN A 67 0.07 -7.88 -1.44
N HIS A 68 -0.51 -8.44 -2.50
CA HIS A 68 -1.89 -8.98 -2.40
C HIS A 68 -1.95 -10.30 -1.63
N GLU A 69 -0.84 -11.06 -1.54
CA GLU A 69 -0.72 -12.37 -0.86
C GLU A 69 -1.95 -13.27 -1.08
N ASN A 70 -2.49 -13.25 -2.33
CA ASN A 70 -3.74 -13.92 -2.72
C ASN A 70 -4.94 -13.61 -1.82
N GLY A 71 -4.95 -12.45 -1.15
CA GLY A 71 -6.04 -11.98 -0.29
C GLY A 71 -5.83 -12.21 1.21
N TRP A 72 -4.66 -12.68 1.66
CA TRP A 72 -4.37 -12.85 3.09
C TRP A 72 -4.58 -11.56 3.87
N GLY A 73 -4.09 -10.42 3.37
CA GLY A 73 -4.29 -9.12 3.99
C GLY A 73 -5.78 -8.78 4.17
N LEU A 74 -6.62 -9.08 3.18
CA LEU A 74 -8.07 -8.87 3.26
C LEU A 74 -8.72 -9.79 4.30
N LEU A 75 -8.25 -11.03 4.44
CA LEU A 75 -8.72 -11.93 5.49
C LEU A 75 -8.38 -11.44 6.90
N HIS A 76 -7.19 -10.86 7.09
CA HIS A 76 -6.82 -10.26 8.38
C HIS A 76 -7.73 -9.08 8.72
N VAL A 77 -8.03 -8.20 7.75
CA VAL A 77 -9.00 -7.11 7.92
C VAL A 77 -10.40 -7.65 8.27
N ARG A 78 -10.85 -8.67 7.54
CA ARG A 78 -12.12 -9.34 7.81
C ARG A 78 -12.17 -9.92 9.24
N ASN A 79 -11.14 -10.63 9.64
CA ASN A 79 -11.05 -11.21 10.98
C ASN A 79 -11.10 -10.15 12.08
N TYR A 80 -10.37 -9.06 11.90
CA TYR A 80 -10.42 -7.91 12.81
C TYR A 80 -11.85 -7.37 12.94
N LEU A 81 -12.51 -7.07 11.81
CA LEU A 81 -13.86 -6.53 11.80
C LEU A 81 -14.90 -7.52 12.35
N ASN A 82 -14.75 -8.83 12.10
CA ASN A 82 -15.63 -9.87 12.65
C ASN A 82 -15.46 -9.97 14.16
N THR A 83 -14.23 -10.04 14.66
CA THR A 83 -13.96 -10.13 16.09
C THR A 83 -14.49 -8.92 16.84
N LEU A 84 -14.29 -7.71 16.32
CA LEU A 84 -14.85 -6.50 16.91
C LEU A 84 -16.37 -6.54 16.97
N ARG A 85 -17.04 -6.98 15.90
CA ARG A 85 -18.49 -7.09 15.85
C ARG A 85 -19.02 -8.19 16.81
N ASP A 86 -18.46 -9.38 16.72
CA ASP A 86 -19.04 -10.57 17.33
C ASP A 86 -18.70 -10.69 18.82
N THR A 87 -17.51 -10.23 19.22
CA THR A 87 -17.02 -10.34 20.60
C THR A 87 -17.16 -9.04 21.37
N TYR A 88 -16.85 -7.91 20.72
CA TYR A 88 -16.81 -6.61 21.41
C TYR A 88 -18.01 -5.71 21.08
N HIS A 89 -18.92 -6.15 20.19
CA HIS A 89 -20.12 -5.43 19.75
C HIS A 89 -19.80 -4.06 19.14
N VAL A 90 -18.64 -3.95 18.47
CA VAL A 90 -18.15 -2.74 17.81
C VAL A 90 -18.34 -2.88 16.31
N THR A 91 -19.01 -1.89 15.72
CA THR A 91 -19.23 -1.77 14.27
C THR A 91 -18.99 -0.34 13.83
N LYS A 92 -19.04 -0.07 12.52
CA LYS A 92 -19.04 1.29 11.97
C LYS A 92 -20.18 2.12 12.64
N PRO A 93 -19.93 3.40 13.05
CA PRO A 93 -18.75 4.23 12.77
C PRO A 93 -17.59 4.11 13.80
N ASP A 94 -17.67 3.23 14.79
CA ASP A 94 -16.70 3.15 15.89
C ASP A 94 -15.41 2.38 15.53
N VAL A 95 -15.33 1.83 14.31
CA VAL A 95 -14.17 1.11 13.80
C VAL A 95 -13.67 1.69 12.48
N THR A 96 -12.35 1.79 12.32
CA THR A 96 -11.68 2.04 11.04
C THR A 96 -10.50 1.08 10.87
N ALA A 97 -10.51 0.32 9.77
CA ALA A 97 -9.39 -0.48 9.32
C ALA A 97 -8.74 0.20 8.09
N VAL A 98 -7.60 0.86 8.26
CA VAL A 98 -6.86 1.45 7.13
C VAL A 98 -6.05 0.34 6.47
N VAL A 99 -6.25 0.12 5.17
CA VAL A 99 -5.59 -0.93 4.40
C VAL A 99 -4.66 -0.30 3.36
N SER A 100 -3.36 -0.55 3.48
CA SER A 100 -2.39 -0.06 2.52
C SER A 100 -2.39 -0.91 1.24
N ILE A 101 -2.32 -0.25 0.08
CA ILE A 101 -2.20 -0.90 -1.23
C ILE A 101 -0.94 -0.36 -1.92
N TYR A 102 0.07 -1.22 -2.10
CA TYR A 102 1.29 -0.88 -2.83
C TYR A 102 2.03 -2.17 -3.26
N GLY A 103 3.19 -2.06 -3.89
CA GLY A 103 3.91 -3.22 -4.42
C GLY A 103 3.05 -4.03 -5.40
N LEU A 104 2.98 -5.33 -5.25
CA LEU A 104 2.11 -6.20 -6.05
C LEU A 104 0.62 -6.00 -5.72
N GLY A 105 0.30 -5.47 -4.53
CA GLY A 105 -1.06 -5.12 -4.15
C GLY A 105 -1.64 -3.91 -4.90
N THR A 106 -0.82 -3.11 -5.60
CA THR A 106 -1.28 -1.94 -6.37
C THR A 106 -2.43 -2.26 -7.31
N MET A 107 -2.46 -3.46 -7.90
CA MET A 107 -3.48 -3.87 -8.87
C MET A 107 -4.87 -4.01 -8.26
N LEU A 108 -4.99 -4.21 -6.94
CA LEU A 108 -6.27 -4.30 -6.24
C LEU A 108 -7.10 -3.02 -6.35
N ALA A 109 -6.44 -1.89 -6.62
CA ALA A 109 -7.08 -0.58 -6.72
C ALA A 109 -7.86 -0.35 -8.01
N PHE A 110 -7.83 -1.26 -9.00
CA PHE A 110 -8.37 -1.01 -10.34
C PHE A 110 -9.52 -1.96 -10.68
N ASN A 111 -10.44 -1.48 -11.53
CA ASN A 111 -11.62 -2.22 -11.95
C ASN A 111 -11.30 -3.34 -12.96
N ASP A 112 -12.31 -4.15 -13.27
CA ASP A 112 -12.20 -5.31 -14.15
C ASP A 112 -11.75 -4.96 -15.57
N ASP A 113 -12.14 -3.78 -16.08
CA ASP A 113 -11.73 -3.33 -17.42
C ASP A 113 -10.22 -3.17 -17.51
N MET A 114 -9.58 -2.63 -16.47
CA MET A 114 -8.13 -2.52 -16.40
C MET A 114 -7.46 -3.88 -16.27
N TRP A 115 -8.03 -4.76 -15.45
CA TRP A 115 -7.53 -6.12 -15.30
C TRP A 115 -7.51 -6.87 -16.62
N LYS A 116 -8.63 -6.82 -17.37
CA LYS A 116 -8.76 -7.46 -18.67
C LYS A 116 -7.86 -6.83 -19.73
N LYS A 117 -7.91 -5.49 -19.85
CA LYS A 117 -7.20 -4.74 -20.92
C LYS A 117 -5.68 -4.88 -20.82
N TYR A 118 -5.14 -4.86 -19.60
CA TYR A 118 -3.71 -4.83 -19.36
C TYR A 118 -3.14 -6.16 -18.83
N GLY A 119 -3.95 -7.20 -18.74
CA GLY A 119 -3.53 -8.52 -18.25
C GLY A 119 -2.97 -8.47 -16.82
N LEU A 120 -3.63 -7.68 -15.94
CA LEU A 120 -3.10 -7.40 -14.60
C LEU A 120 -2.95 -8.66 -13.76
N GLY A 121 -3.78 -9.69 -13.96
CA GLY A 121 -3.61 -10.98 -13.29
C GLY A 121 -2.26 -11.63 -13.57
N GLY A 122 -1.84 -11.66 -14.84
CA GLY A 122 -0.51 -12.14 -15.21
C GLY A 122 0.62 -11.27 -14.65
N ALA A 123 0.49 -9.93 -14.76
CA ALA A 123 1.48 -8.98 -14.28
C ALA A 123 1.67 -9.02 -12.75
N SER A 124 0.60 -9.24 -11.98
CA SER A 124 0.63 -9.34 -10.52
C SER A 124 0.66 -10.76 -9.98
N LYS A 125 0.68 -11.78 -10.86
CA LYS A 125 0.67 -13.21 -10.51
C LYS A 125 -0.59 -13.64 -9.74
N VAL A 126 -1.72 -13.04 -10.06
CA VAL A 126 -3.02 -13.41 -9.52
C VAL A 126 -3.71 -14.37 -10.48
N MET A 127 -4.08 -15.54 -9.97
CA MET A 127 -4.81 -16.56 -10.73
C MET A 127 -6.29 -16.52 -10.35
N ASP A 128 -7.14 -16.90 -11.29
CA ASP A 128 -8.57 -17.13 -11.05
C ASP A 128 -8.82 -18.55 -10.52
N GLY A 129 -10.10 -18.89 -10.28
CA GLY A 129 -10.50 -20.21 -9.79
C GLY A 129 -10.21 -21.38 -10.72
N SER A 130 -9.86 -21.12 -12.00
CA SER A 130 -9.43 -22.13 -12.98
C SER A 130 -7.90 -22.24 -13.09
N ASN A 131 -7.16 -21.54 -12.24
CA ASN A 131 -5.70 -21.44 -12.26
C ASN A 131 -5.15 -20.78 -13.54
N ALA A 132 -5.95 -19.91 -14.18
CA ALA A 132 -5.52 -19.03 -15.26
C ALA A 132 -5.24 -17.62 -14.71
N PRO A 133 -4.40 -16.81 -15.39
CA PRO A 133 -4.23 -15.40 -15.00
C PRO A 133 -5.56 -14.68 -14.95
N ALA A 134 -5.90 -14.06 -13.81
CA ALA A 134 -7.18 -13.43 -13.61
C ALA A 134 -7.40 -12.28 -14.60
N THR A 135 -8.55 -12.25 -15.24
CA THR A 135 -8.98 -11.20 -16.18
C THR A 135 -9.93 -10.18 -15.56
N ALA A 136 -10.24 -10.34 -14.28
CA ALA A 136 -11.06 -9.44 -13.47
C ALA A 136 -10.43 -9.26 -12.09
N ASN A 137 -10.81 -8.21 -11.38
CA ASN A 137 -10.36 -7.97 -10.01
C ASN A 137 -11.08 -8.93 -9.05
N VAL A 138 -10.49 -10.09 -8.84
CA VAL A 138 -11.01 -11.16 -7.97
C VAL A 138 -11.09 -10.77 -6.48
N PHE A 139 -10.65 -9.57 -6.13
CA PHE A 139 -10.66 -9.06 -4.76
C PHE A 139 -11.72 -7.97 -4.51
N TYR A 140 -12.23 -7.30 -5.55
CA TYR A 140 -13.08 -6.13 -5.37
C TYR A 140 -14.54 -6.47 -4.99
N LYS A 141 -15.25 -7.17 -5.86
CA LYS A 141 -16.65 -7.62 -5.64
C LYS A 141 -16.75 -9.13 -5.80
N ALA A 142 -15.72 -9.82 -5.36
CA ALA A 142 -15.60 -11.23 -5.60
C ALA A 142 -16.70 -12.04 -4.90
N PRO A 143 -17.32 -13.00 -5.59
CA PRO A 143 -18.15 -14.00 -4.94
C PRO A 143 -17.32 -14.90 -4.04
N ALA A 144 -17.97 -15.63 -3.12
CA ALA A 144 -17.28 -16.60 -2.29
C ALA A 144 -16.53 -17.61 -3.16
N GLY A 145 -15.26 -17.84 -2.82
CA GLY A 145 -14.42 -18.80 -3.53
C GLY A 145 -13.83 -18.30 -4.85
N ALA A 146 -14.00 -17.03 -5.23
CA ALA A 146 -13.33 -16.46 -6.41
C ALA A 146 -11.79 -16.51 -6.31
N GLN A 147 -11.29 -16.52 -5.08
CA GLN A 147 -9.89 -16.75 -4.73
C GLN A 147 -9.78 -17.86 -3.69
N SER A 148 -8.69 -18.59 -3.72
CA SER A 148 -8.34 -19.51 -2.66
C SER A 148 -6.91 -19.30 -2.18
N LEU A 149 -6.73 -19.46 -0.88
CA LEU A 149 -5.42 -19.55 -0.25
C LEU A 149 -5.01 -21.03 -0.19
N SER A 150 -3.73 -21.28 -0.13
CA SER A 150 -3.22 -22.62 0.12
C SER A 150 -2.59 -22.68 1.52
N ILE A 151 -3.11 -23.56 2.37
CA ILE A 151 -2.46 -23.91 3.64
C ILE A 151 -2.01 -25.36 3.55
N SER A 152 -0.71 -25.59 3.59
CA SER A 152 -0.11 -26.92 3.45
C SER A 152 -0.65 -27.71 2.24
N GLY A 153 -0.84 -27.01 1.11
CA GLY A 153 -1.37 -27.60 -0.12
C GLY A 153 -2.89 -27.75 -0.19
N THR A 154 -3.62 -27.40 0.87
CA THR A 154 -5.09 -27.44 0.88
C THR A 154 -5.66 -26.09 0.46
N PRO A 155 -6.46 -26.01 -0.62
CA PRO A 155 -7.14 -24.78 -1.02
C PRO A 155 -8.19 -24.37 0.02
N ILE A 156 -8.13 -23.10 0.43
CA ILE A 156 -9.13 -22.50 1.33
C ILE A 156 -9.78 -21.35 0.57
N PRO A 157 -11.08 -21.43 0.25
CA PRO A 157 -11.76 -20.37 -0.47
C PRO A 157 -11.86 -19.10 0.38
N ILE A 158 -11.61 -17.94 -0.23
CA ILE A 158 -11.79 -16.65 0.42
C ILE A 158 -13.28 -16.34 0.47
N PRO A 159 -13.85 -16.02 1.65
CA PRO A 159 -15.24 -15.64 1.78
C PRO A 159 -15.56 -14.32 1.04
N ALA A 160 -16.78 -14.18 0.50
CA ALA A 160 -17.20 -12.96 -0.22
C ALA A 160 -17.15 -11.71 0.67
N ASP A 161 -17.38 -11.85 1.99
CA ASP A 161 -17.29 -10.75 2.96
C ASP A 161 -15.86 -10.31 3.29
N ALA A 162 -14.85 -10.93 2.66
CA ALA A 162 -13.47 -10.45 2.63
C ALA A 162 -13.16 -9.63 1.36
N SER A 163 -14.12 -9.42 0.46
CA SER A 163 -13.91 -8.55 -0.70
C SER A 163 -13.72 -7.09 -0.29
N ILE A 164 -12.99 -6.33 -1.10
CA ILE A 164 -12.73 -4.91 -0.84
C ILE A 164 -14.03 -4.15 -0.60
N SER A 165 -15.05 -4.35 -1.47
CA SER A 165 -16.34 -3.67 -1.33
C SER A 165 -17.05 -4.02 -0.02
N ALA A 166 -17.08 -5.29 0.37
CA ALA A 166 -17.71 -5.71 1.62
C ALA A 166 -16.96 -5.18 2.86
N LEU A 167 -15.64 -5.11 2.80
CA LEU A 167 -14.83 -4.53 3.88
C LEU A 167 -15.03 -3.02 3.99
N GLN A 168 -15.15 -2.29 2.87
CA GLN A 168 -15.45 -0.85 2.85
C GLN A 168 -16.79 -0.52 3.52
N GLU A 169 -17.82 -1.32 3.27
CA GLU A 169 -19.13 -1.17 3.93
C GLU A 169 -19.04 -1.27 5.44
N ARG A 170 -18.06 -2.02 5.94
CA ARG A 170 -17.84 -2.33 7.36
C ARG A 170 -16.82 -1.42 8.06
N GLY A 171 -16.23 -0.45 7.36
CA GLY A 171 -15.29 0.51 7.93
C GLY A 171 -13.82 0.33 7.51
N ALA A 172 -13.57 -0.48 6.47
CA ALA A 172 -12.24 -0.50 5.86
C ALA A 172 -12.04 0.70 4.92
N LEU A 173 -10.86 1.30 5.00
CA LEU A 173 -10.43 2.46 4.25
C LEU A 173 -9.18 2.08 3.46
N PHE A 174 -9.29 1.99 2.14
CA PHE A 174 -8.20 1.57 1.28
C PHE A 174 -7.42 2.77 0.76
N ILE A 175 -6.09 2.74 0.91
CA ILE A 175 -5.17 3.79 0.46
C ILE A 175 -4.15 3.23 -0.53
N LEU A 176 -4.03 3.84 -1.71
CA LEU A 176 -3.10 3.47 -2.78
C LEU A 176 -1.87 4.36 -2.78
N CYS A 177 -0.68 3.76 -2.79
CA CYS A 177 0.58 4.49 -2.89
C CYS A 177 0.81 5.07 -4.28
N ASN A 178 0.92 6.40 -4.40
CA ASN A 178 1.22 7.07 -5.66
C ASN A 178 2.59 6.67 -6.24
N ASN A 179 3.59 6.47 -5.38
CA ASN A 179 4.91 6.05 -5.86
C ASN A 179 4.87 4.65 -6.47
N ALA A 180 4.19 3.67 -5.82
CA ALA A 180 4.02 2.33 -6.38
C ALA A 180 3.19 2.36 -7.66
N PHE A 181 2.15 3.19 -7.70
CA PHE A 181 1.34 3.40 -8.89
C PHE A 181 2.19 3.92 -10.06
N ASN A 182 3.03 4.93 -9.85
CA ASN A 182 3.94 5.44 -10.89
C ASN A 182 4.92 4.37 -11.40
N VAL A 183 5.46 3.55 -10.51
CA VAL A 183 6.34 2.43 -10.90
C VAL A 183 5.61 1.48 -11.84
N TRP A 184 4.37 1.08 -11.50
CA TRP A 184 3.57 0.22 -12.35
C TRP A 184 3.22 0.85 -13.70
N MET A 185 2.91 2.15 -13.74
CA MET A 185 2.65 2.84 -15.01
C MET A 185 3.91 2.89 -15.88
N GLY A 186 5.08 3.07 -15.27
CA GLY A 186 6.36 2.97 -15.96
C GLY A 186 6.63 1.59 -16.55
N LEU A 187 6.36 0.54 -15.79
CA LEU A 187 6.53 -0.86 -16.24
C LEU A 187 5.58 -1.21 -17.39
N LEU A 188 4.29 -0.90 -17.26
CA LEU A 188 3.29 -1.14 -18.29
C LEU A 188 3.51 -0.27 -19.54
N GLY A 189 4.06 0.92 -19.36
CA GLY A 189 4.43 1.82 -20.45
C GLY A 189 5.75 1.46 -21.17
N GLY A 190 6.45 0.41 -20.68
CA GLY A 190 7.74 -0.01 -21.25
C GLY A 190 8.84 1.04 -21.09
N GLY A 191 8.78 1.88 -20.04
CA GLY A 191 9.73 2.97 -19.78
C GLY A 191 9.49 4.24 -20.62
N ASP A 192 8.51 4.25 -21.52
CA ASP A 192 8.13 5.44 -22.29
C ASP A 192 7.32 6.41 -21.42
N ALA A 193 7.82 7.63 -21.23
CA ALA A 193 7.19 8.62 -20.35
C ALA A 193 5.80 9.06 -20.85
N THR A 194 5.60 9.21 -22.17
CA THR A 194 4.32 9.62 -22.76
C THR A 194 3.27 8.54 -22.58
N LYS A 195 3.62 7.27 -22.86
CA LYS A 195 2.74 6.13 -22.64
C LYS A 195 2.41 5.97 -21.15
N SER A 196 3.41 6.10 -20.27
CA SER A 196 3.22 6.00 -18.82
C SER A 196 2.25 7.08 -18.31
N ALA A 197 2.34 8.32 -18.80
CA ALA A 197 1.43 9.40 -18.44
C ALA A 197 -0.02 9.14 -18.94
N ALA A 198 -0.17 8.61 -20.16
CA ALA A 198 -1.47 8.25 -20.71
C ALA A 198 -2.11 7.10 -19.92
N LEU A 199 -1.33 6.06 -19.61
CA LEU A 199 -1.75 4.94 -18.75
C LEU A 199 -2.19 5.44 -17.39
N ARG A 200 -1.38 6.29 -16.74
CA ARG A 200 -1.71 6.86 -15.44
C ARG A 200 -3.09 7.52 -15.45
N LYS A 201 -3.36 8.37 -16.41
CA LYS A 201 -4.67 9.05 -16.53
C LYS A 201 -5.82 8.06 -16.70
N GLU A 202 -5.64 7.01 -17.50
CA GLU A 202 -6.65 5.99 -17.70
C GLU A 202 -6.88 5.17 -16.42
N PHE A 203 -5.82 4.73 -15.75
CA PHE A 203 -5.93 3.97 -14.51
C PHE A 203 -6.54 4.80 -13.37
N GLU A 204 -6.22 6.09 -13.24
CA GLU A 204 -6.86 6.98 -12.27
C GLU A 204 -8.38 7.07 -12.47
N ALA A 205 -8.83 7.15 -13.73
CA ALA A 205 -10.24 7.18 -14.08
C ALA A 205 -10.97 5.84 -13.83
N ASN A 206 -10.22 4.75 -13.65
CA ASN A 206 -10.71 3.39 -13.49
C ASN A 206 -10.32 2.77 -12.12
N MET A 207 -10.03 3.62 -11.13
CA MET A 207 -9.89 3.15 -9.75
C MET A 207 -11.22 2.64 -9.21
N VAL A 208 -11.18 1.57 -8.41
CA VAL A 208 -12.37 1.11 -7.70
C VAL A 208 -12.83 2.19 -6.72
N PRO A 209 -14.14 2.39 -6.57
CA PRO A 209 -14.68 3.42 -5.68
C PRO A 209 -14.17 3.29 -4.24
N GLY A 210 -13.94 4.44 -3.59
CA GLY A 210 -13.54 4.48 -2.18
C GLY A 210 -12.07 4.13 -1.89
N VAL A 211 -11.24 3.99 -2.92
CA VAL A 211 -9.77 3.93 -2.77
C VAL A 211 -9.21 5.35 -2.85
N TYR A 212 -8.39 5.72 -1.89
CA TYR A 212 -7.74 7.03 -1.82
C TYR A 212 -6.29 6.95 -2.31
N LEU A 213 -5.92 7.83 -3.22
CA LEU A 213 -4.53 7.96 -3.65
C LEU A 213 -3.75 8.80 -2.64
N VAL A 214 -2.68 8.23 -2.06
CA VAL A 214 -1.80 8.92 -1.11
C VAL A 214 -0.41 9.13 -1.71
N PRO A 215 0.31 10.23 -1.41
CA PRO A 215 1.58 10.56 -2.06
C PRO A 215 2.64 9.46 -1.93
N ALA A 216 2.81 8.93 -0.71
CA ALA A 216 3.75 7.84 -0.42
C ALA A 216 3.23 7.00 0.75
N MET A 217 3.27 5.68 0.62
CA MET A 217 2.73 4.79 1.65
C MET A 217 3.45 4.92 3.00
N VAL A 218 4.78 5.06 2.97
CA VAL A 218 5.59 5.24 4.19
C VAL A 218 5.20 6.47 5.00
N VAL A 219 4.75 7.54 4.33
CA VAL A 219 4.23 8.74 4.98
C VAL A 219 2.79 8.51 5.46
N ALA A 220 1.95 7.91 4.62
CA ALA A 220 0.54 7.66 4.94
C ALA A 220 0.38 6.76 6.17
N ILE A 221 1.16 5.68 6.29
CA ILE A 221 1.19 4.83 7.49
C ILE A 221 1.55 5.64 8.74
N SER A 222 2.58 6.49 8.66
CA SER A 222 2.94 7.38 9.77
C SER A 222 1.81 8.34 10.15
N GLN A 223 1.10 8.90 9.16
CA GLN A 223 -0.05 9.79 9.41
C GLN A 223 -1.23 9.03 10.02
N ALA A 224 -1.51 7.81 9.58
CA ALA A 224 -2.54 6.96 10.19
C ALA A 224 -2.23 6.66 11.66
N GLN A 225 -0.97 6.35 11.98
CA GLN A 225 -0.55 6.12 13.36
C GLN A 225 -0.68 7.39 14.23
N LYS A 226 -0.34 8.57 13.70
CA LYS A 226 -0.58 9.86 14.37
C LYS A 226 -2.08 10.12 14.57
N ALA A 227 -2.93 9.65 13.67
CA ALA A 227 -4.39 9.69 13.81
C ALA A 227 -4.93 8.62 14.78
N GLY A 228 -4.07 7.93 15.52
CA GLY A 228 -4.43 6.97 16.57
C GLY A 228 -4.63 5.53 16.08
N CYS A 229 -4.21 5.19 14.86
CA CYS A 229 -4.24 3.80 14.41
C CYS A 229 -3.10 2.99 15.05
N THR A 230 -3.40 1.79 15.54
CA THR A 230 -2.39 0.75 15.78
C THR A 230 -1.89 0.20 14.45
N TYR A 231 -0.78 -0.55 14.44
CA TYR A 231 -0.15 -1.06 13.22
C TYR A 231 -0.10 -2.59 13.22
N MET A 232 -0.40 -3.18 12.07
CA MET A 232 -0.23 -4.61 11.81
C MET A 232 0.32 -4.80 10.39
N TYR A 233 1.42 -5.52 10.28
CA TYR A 233 1.92 -6.02 8.98
C TYR A 233 1.17 -7.30 8.60
N VAL A 234 0.72 -7.44 7.35
CA VAL A 234 -0.07 -8.57 6.85
C VAL A 234 0.39 -9.03 5.47
#